data_543150ab943eb5026dacfe26f761f2eb
#
_entry.id   543150ab943eb5026dacfe26f761f2eb
#
_cell.length_a   1.000
_cell.length_b   1.000
_cell.length_c   1.000
_cell.angle_alpha   90.00
_cell.angle_beta   90.00
_cell.angle_gamma   90.00
#
_symmetry.space_group_name_H-M   'P 1'
#
loop_
_entity.id
_entity.type
_entity.pdbx_description
1 polymer ?
#
loop_
_entity_poly.entity_id
_entity_poly.type
_entity_poly.pdbx_seq_one_letter_code
_entity_poly.pdbx_strand_id
1 'polypeptide(L)'
;MIKNIKKIRFNISPQSYGEMGHLEFFNKDVPLKVNISQRTLTLKSGEVINISATASSVYGGGWEPIRCFSAAGSPAHDYECWASSGYGQNFLELEFTPAIPNGFANKLTFCCGEDHGSFPGTYTLFFIDEDGRSEKIGGPLDVNAHNGIFEWVSLIRCIRGKDGNYYFLRPDATNTSSGSTT
;
A
#
# COMPACT_ATOMS: atom_id res chain seq x y z
N MET A 1 5.59 16.44 -3.30
CA MET A 1 5.20 15.07 -3.71
C MET A 1 6.40 14.14 -3.56
N ILE A 2 6.20 13.06 -2.84
CA ILE A 2 7.22 12.02 -2.68
C ILE A 2 7.40 11.28 -4.01
N LYS A 3 8.63 11.22 -4.48
CA LYS A 3 8.97 10.58 -5.76
C LYS A 3 9.29 9.10 -5.58
N ASN A 4 10.08 8.79 -4.57
CA ASN A 4 10.48 7.43 -4.24
C ASN A 4 9.90 7.06 -2.88
N ILE A 5 9.18 5.97 -2.84
CA ILE A 5 8.50 5.50 -1.65
C ILE A 5 9.38 4.46 -0.98
N LYS A 6 9.86 4.77 0.21
CA LYS A 6 10.55 3.80 1.06
C LYS A 6 9.55 3.01 1.86
N LYS A 7 8.51 3.69 2.36
CA LYS A 7 7.47 3.06 3.17
C LYS A 7 6.10 3.55 2.80
N ILE A 8 5.13 2.66 2.94
CA ILE A 8 3.71 2.98 2.93
C ILE A 8 3.18 2.70 4.33
N ARG A 9 2.51 3.69 4.93
CA ARG A 9 1.97 3.55 6.27
C ARG A 9 0.47 3.82 6.26
N PHE A 10 -0.26 2.91 6.87
CA PHE A 10 -1.67 3.09 7.20
C PHE A 10 -1.77 3.43 8.68
N ASN A 11 -2.30 4.60 8.98
CA ASN A 11 -2.74 4.92 10.33
C ASN A 11 -4.21 4.55 10.44
N ILE A 12 -4.55 3.82 11.48
CA ILE A 12 -5.86 3.18 11.61
C ILE A 12 -6.43 3.56 12.96
N SER A 13 -7.66 4.09 12.95
CA SER A 13 -8.44 4.35 14.16
C SER A 13 -9.66 3.42 14.16
N PRO A 14 -9.50 2.19 14.61
CA PRO A 14 -10.60 1.24 14.62
C PRO A 14 -11.54 1.47 15.79
N GLN A 15 -12.76 1.04 15.65
CA GLN A 15 -13.69 0.95 16.79
C GLN A 15 -13.39 -0.26 17.66
N SER A 16 -12.68 -1.24 17.12
CA SER A 16 -12.29 -2.45 17.80
C SER A 16 -10.83 -2.76 17.45
N TYR A 17 -10.57 -3.85 16.75
CA TYR A 17 -9.22 -4.19 16.28
C TYR A 17 -8.94 -3.55 14.93
N GLY A 18 -7.69 -3.18 14.68
CA GLY A 18 -7.26 -2.86 13.31
C GLY A 18 -7.06 -4.15 12.54
N GLU A 19 -7.53 -4.18 11.31
CA GLU A 19 -7.38 -5.33 10.43
C GLU A 19 -7.11 -4.90 9.00
N MET A 20 -6.40 -5.75 8.27
CA MET A 20 -6.23 -5.59 6.83
C MET A 20 -5.90 -6.92 6.17
N GLY A 21 -6.66 -7.24 5.15
CA GLY A 21 -6.42 -8.39 4.28
C GLY A 21 -6.65 -8.00 2.83
N HIS A 22 -6.32 -8.91 1.91
CA HIS A 22 -6.51 -8.71 0.48
C HIS A 22 -5.94 -7.40 -0.06
N LEU A 23 -4.84 -6.92 0.53
CA LEU A 23 -4.19 -5.72 0.04
C LEU A 23 -3.60 -5.99 -1.34
N GLU A 24 -4.03 -5.19 -2.32
CA GLU A 24 -3.52 -5.26 -3.68
C GLU A 24 -3.14 -3.88 -4.17
N PHE A 25 -2.05 -3.81 -4.92
CA PHE A 25 -1.66 -2.62 -5.66
C PHE A 25 -1.99 -2.79 -7.13
N PHE A 26 -2.45 -1.72 -7.77
CA PHE A 26 -2.83 -1.73 -9.18
C PHE A 26 -2.05 -0.67 -9.95
N ASN A 27 -1.57 -1.06 -11.11
CA ASN A 27 -1.03 -0.14 -12.08
C ASN A 27 -1.97 -0.14 -13.29
N LYS A 28 -2.78 0.91 -13.42
CA LYS A 28 -3.78 1.03 -14.50
C LYS A 28 -4.66 -0.23 -14.59
N ASP A 29 -5.29 -0.57 -13.48
CA ASP A 29 -6.20 -1.72 -13.36
C ASP A 29 -5.54 -3.10 -13.46
N VAL A 30 -4.23 -3.17 -13.58
CA VAL A 30 -3.49 -4.43 -13.55
C VAL A 30 -2.95 -4.64 -12.13
N PRO A 31 -3.38 -5.71 -11.45
CA PRO A 31 -2.88 -6.00 -10.11
C PRO A 31 -1.41 -6.42 -10.16
N LEU A 32 -0.62 -5.92 -9.23
CA LEU A 32 0.78 -6.30 -9.09
C LEU A 32 0.87 -7.55 -8.22
N LYS A 33 1.81 -8.41 -8.56
CA LYS A 33 1.96 -9.69 -7.87
C LYS A 33 2.78 -9.53 -6.60
N VAL A 34 2.24 -10.03 -5.49
CA VAL A 34 2.95 -10.15 -4.21
C VAL A 34 3.12 -11.63 -3.88
N ASN A 35 4.34 -12.01 -3.51
CA ASN A 35 4.62 -13.34 -3.00
C ASN A 35 4.87 -13.21 -1.49
N ILE A 36 3.95 -13.70 -0.69
CA ILE A 36 4.00 -13.56 0.78
C ILE A 36 5.16 -14.38 1.35
N SER A 37 5.35 -15.59 0.89
CA SER A 37 6.39 -16.45 1.43
C SER A 37 7.80 -15.96 1.11
N GLN A 38 8.00 -15.36 -0.04
CA GLN A 38 9.28 -14.74 -0.42
C GLN A 38 9.38 -13.28 -0.01
N ARG A 39 8.28 -12.69 0.40
CA ARG A 39 8.18 -11.27 0.78
C ARG A 39 8.65 -10.37 -0.34
N THR A 40 8.07 -10.53 -1.52
CA THR A 40 8.42 -9.76 -2.70
C THR A 40 7.20 -9.20 -3.40
N LEU A 41 7.40 -8.03 -4.02
CA LEU A 41 6.46 -7.38 -4.92
C LEU A 41 7.12 -7.34 -6.30
N THR A 42 6.40 -7.78 -7.32
CA THR A 42 6.88 -7.67 -8.71
C THR A 42 6.22 -6.46 -9.35
N LEU A 43 7.03 -5.51 -9.76
CA LEU A 43 6.58 -4.32 -10.46
C LEU A 43 6.15 -4.66 -11.89
N LYS A 44 5.42 -3.76 -12.53
CA LYS A 44 4.99 -3.94 -13.92
C LYS A 44 6.16 -4.15 -14.87
N SER A 45 7.31 -3.57 -14.57
CA SER A 45 8.55 -3.76 -15.33
C SER A 45 9.13 -5.17 -15.22
N GLY A 46 8.67 -5.96 -14.27
CA GLY A 46 9.26 -7.25 -13.94
C GLY A 46 10.29 -7.18 -12.81
N GLU A 47 10.64 -5.98 -12.37
CA GLU A 47 11.57 -5.82 -11.25
C GLU A 47 10.96 -6.38 -9.98
N VAL A 48 11.75 -7.13 -9.22
CA VAL A 48 11.32 -7.75 -7.96
C VAL A 48 11.88 -6.93 -6.79
N ILE A 49 10.96 -6.48 -5.93
CA ILE A 49 11.25 -5.63 -4.78
C ILE A 49 11.00 -6.43 -3.50
N ASN A 50 11.89 -6.31 -2.53
CA ASN A 50 11.66 -6.91 -1.22
C ASN A 50 10.70 -6.05 -0.40
N ILE A 51 9.77 -6.72 0.28
CA ILE A 51 8.81 -6.06 1.18
C ILE A 51 9.01 -6.61 2.59
N SER A 52 8.99 -5.73 3.56
CA SER A 52 8.75 -6.11 4.95
C SER A 52 7.51 -5.39 5.46
N ALA A 53 6.86 -5.97 6.45
CA ALA A 53 5.66 -5.41 7.04
C ALA A 53 5.79 -5.42 8.56
N THR A 54 5.45 -4.29 9.17
CA THR A 54 5.42 -4.14 10.63
C THR A 54 4.11 -3.49 11.04
N ALA A 55 3.74 -3.63 12.27
CA ALA A 55 2.51 -3.04 12.80
C ALA A 55 2.69 -2.64 14.25
N SER A 56 1.79 -1.80 14.75
CA SER A 56 1.77 -1.38 16.16
C SER A 56 1.63 -2.57 17.10
N SER A 57 0.86 -3.58 16.71
CA SER A 57 0.66 -4.79 17.47
C SER A 57 0.13 -5.91 16.56
N VAL A 58 0.14 -7.13 17.08
CA VAL A 58 -0.32 -8.32 16.37
C VAL A 58 -1.21 -9.11 17.33
N TYR A 59 -2.39 -9.49 16.87
CA TYR A 59 -3.36 -10.23 17.68
C TYR A 59 -2.80 -11.55 18.20
N GLY A 60 -2.02 -12.24 17.36
CA GLY A 60 -1.41 -13.51 17.73
C GLY A 60 -0.78 -14.21 16.53
N GLY A 61 -0.36 -15.42 16.73
CA GLY A 61 0.18 -16.23 15.63
C GLY A 61 -0.87 -16.43 14.54
N GLY A 62 -0.45 -16.24 13.31
CA GLY A 62 -1.35 -16.29 12.17
C GLY A 62 -1.93 -14.94 11.73
N TRP A 63 -1.66 -13.89 12.50
CA TRP A 63 -2.16 -12.53 12.20
C TRP A 63 -1.03 -11.54 11.92
N GLU A 64 0.11 -12.03 11.48
CA GLU A 64 1.31 -11.22 11.27
C GLU A 64 1.08 -10.14 10.20
N PRO A 65 1.81 -9.02 10.28
CA PRO A 65 1.61 -7.88 9.36
C PRO A 65 1.68 -8.23 7.87
N ILE A 66 2.56 -9.14 7.47
CA ILE A 66 2.67 -9.53 6.06
C ILE A 66 1.40 -10.19 5.52
N ARG A 67 0.55 -10.69 6.39
CA ARG A 67 -0.71 -11.30 5.99
C ARG A 67 -1.74 -10.29 5.49
N CYS A 68 -1.44 -8.99 5.58
CA CYS A 68 -2.26 -7.99 4.93
C CYS A 68 -2.42 -8.23 3.43
N PHE A 69 -1.47 -8.93 2.82
CA PHE A 69 -1.52 -9.29 1.40
C PHE A 69 -2.23 -10.61 1.13
N SER A 70 -2.63 -11.34 2.14
CA SER A 70 -3.24 -12.64 1.93
C SER A 70 -4.57 -12.49 1.19
N ALA A 71 -4.72 -13.30 0.14
CA ALA A 71 -5.95 -13.45 -0.61
C ALA A 71 -6.53 -14.85 -0.43
N ALA A 72 -6.02 -15.60 0.53
CA ALA A 72 -6.51 -16.94 0.80
C ALA A 72 -7.89 -16.86 1.46
N GLY A 73 -8.79 -17.69 1.01
CA GLY A 73 -10.15 -17.71 1.51
C GLY A 73 -11.02 -16.60 0.95
N SER A 74 -12.14 -16.38 1.60
CA SER A 74 -13.07 -15.31 1.28
C SER A 74 -12.61 -14.01 1.95
N PRO A 75 -12.87 -12.85 1.34
CA PRO A 75 -12.64 -11.58 2.05
C PRO A 75 -13.39 -11.47 3.37
N ALA A 76 -14.45 -12.26 3.53
CA ALA A 76 -15.21 -12.32 4.77
C ALA A 76 -14.57 -13.20 5.85
N HIS A 77 -13.52 -13.93 5.52
CA HIS A 77 -12.81 -14.77 6.47
C HIS A 77 -11.48 -14.12 6.84
N ASP A 78 -11.40 -13.72 8.06
CA ASP A 78 -10.32 -12.92 8.60
C ASP A 78 -9.11 -13.71 9.11
N TYR A 79 -9.15 -15.03 9.00
CA TYR A 79 -8.03 -15.87 9.44
C TYR A 79 -6.75 -15.70 8.63
N GLU A 80 -6.84 -15.05 7.50
CA GLU A 80 -5.73 -14.84 6.60
C GLU A 80 -5.40 -13.36 6.44
N CYS A 81 -5.54 -12.58 7.49
CA CYS A 81 -5.23 -11.15 7.47
C CYS A 81 -4.31 -10.77 8.63
N TRP A 82 -3.81 -9.53 8.59
CA TRP A 82 -3.23 -8.94 9.78
C TRP A 82 -4.34 -8.40 10.69
N ALA A 83 -4.16 -8.59 11.99
CA ALA A 83 -5.01 -7.98 12.99
C ALA A 83 -4.16 -7.47 14.16
N SER A 84 -4.55 -6.32 14.70
CA SER A 84 -3.92 -5.77 15.90
C SER A 84 -4.40 -6.48 17.16
N SER A 85 -3.60 -6.41 18.23
CA SER A 85 -3.99 -6.97 19.52
C SER A 85 -4.72 -5.98 20.42
N GLY A 86 -4.76 -4.71 20.04
CA GLY A 86 -5.30 -3.64 20.88
C GLY A 86 -6.29 -2.75 20.17
N TYR A 87 -7.11 -2.11 20.95
CA TYR A 87 -8.04 -1.08 20.50
C TYR A 87 -7.32 0.27 20.40
N GLY A 88 -7.97 1.20 19.74
CA GLY A 88 -7.45 2.56 19.62
C GLY A 88 -6.56 2.73 18.39
N GLN A 89 -5.63 3.65 18.51
CA GLN A 89 -4.77 3.99 17.36
C GLN A 89 -3.81 2.85 17.04
N ASN A 90 -3.85 2.41 15.80
CA ASN A 90 -2.97 1.38 15.28
C ASN A 90 -2.30 1.84 14.00
N PHE A 91 -1.24 1.16 13.61
CA PHE A 91 -0.63 1.35 12.30
C PHE A 91 -0.19 0.03 11.71
N LEU A 92 -0.18 0.00 10.39
CA LEU A 92 0.45 -1.03 9.56
C LEU A 92 1.41 -0.32 8.62
N GLU A 93 2.64 -0.80 8.53
CA GLU A 93 3.66 -0.18 7.71
C GLU A 93 4.35 -1.20 6.83
N LEU A 94 4.47 -0.87 5.55
CA LEU A 94 5.19 -1.66 4.56
C LEU A 94 6.49 -0.92 4.23
N GLU A 95 7.58 -1.66 4.16
CA GLU A 95 8.87 -1.12 3.74
C GLU A 95 9.35 -1.83 2.48
N PHE A 96 9.82 -1.05 1.52
CA PHE A 96 10.31 -1.54 0.22
C PHE A 96 11.82 -1.41 0.14
N THR A 97 12.47 -2.46 -0.33
CA THR A 97 13.92 -2.46 -0.54
C THR A 97 14.22 -3.01 -1.95
N PRO A 98 14.73 -2.16 -2.84
CA PRO A 98 14.95 -0.72 -2.70
C PRO A 98 13.65 0.08 -2.65
N ALA A 99 13.75 1.37 -2.35
CA ALA A 99 12.61 2.27 -2.47
C ALA A 99 12.07 2.23 -3.90
N ILE A 100 10.77 2.40 -4.04
CA ILE A 100 10.09 2.29 -5.34
C ILE A 100 9.52 3.63 -5.78
N PRO A 101 9.40 3.87 -7.09
CA PRO A 101 8.80 5.12 -7.55
C PRO A 101 7.32 5.18 -7.22
N ASN A 102 6.83 6.36 -6.96
CA ASN A 102 5.41 6.56 -6.68
C ASN A 102 4.52 6.15 -7.87
N GLY A 103 5.06 6.15 -9.10
CA GLY A 103 4.37 5.64 -10.28
C GLY A 103 4.32 4.12 -10.42
N PHE A 104 4.79 3.36 -9.43
CA PHE A 104 4.69 1.90 -9.48
C PHE A 104 3.24 1.43 -9.52
N ALA A 105 2.36 2.19 -8.94
CA ALA A 105 0.94 1.93 -8.86
C ALA A 105 0.19 3.27 -8.80
N ASN A 106 -1.11 3.23 -8.99
CA ASN A 106 -1.98 4.40 -8.84
C ASN A 106 -3.17 4.14 -7.93
N LYS A 107 -3.34 2.90 -7.51
CA LYS A 107 -4.46 2.50 -6.66
C LYS A 107 -4.05 1.33 -5.79
N LEU A 108 -4.58 1.26 -4.60
CA LEU A 108 -4.57 0.08 -3.78
C LEU A 108 -5.97 -0.20 -3.24
N THR A 109 -6.26 -1.47 -3.02
CA THR A 109 -7.50 -1.91 -2.40
C THR A 109 -7.18 -2.87 -1.27
N PHE A 110 -8.05 -2.93 -0.28
CA PHE A 110 -7.91 -3.85 0.84
C PHE A 110 -9.27 -4.16 1.44
N CYS A 111 -9.33 -5.19 2.28
CA CYS A 111 -10.50 -5.53 3.07
C CYS A 111 -10.16 -5.46 4.54
N CYS A 112 -11.11 -5.07 5.36
CA CYS A 112 -11.06 -5.35 6.80
C CYS A 112 -11.85 -6.63 7.08
N GLY A 113 -11.50 -7.35 8.14
CA GLY A 113 -12.13 -8.61 8.47
C GLY A 113 -13.60 -8.44 8.80
N GLU A 114 -14.36 -9.47 8.50
CA GLU A 114 -15.80 -9.41 8.58
C GLU A 114 -16.40 -10.39 9.58
N ASP A 115 -15.69 -11.47 9.87
CA ASP A 115 -16.21 -12.57 10.67
C ASP A 115 -16.59 -12.19 12.10
N HIS A 116 -16.00 -11.11 12.59
CA HIS A 116 -16.28 -10.64 13.94
C HIS A 116 -17.18 -9.42 13.96
N GLY A 117 -18.01 -9.29 12.93
CA GLY A 117 -19.03 -8.25 12.89
C GLY A 117 -18.50 -6.91 12.45
N SER A 118 -17.68 -6.92 11.44
CA SER A 118 -17.03 -5.76 10.87
C SER A 118 -16.25 -4.94 11.91
N PHE A 119 -15.03 -4.67 11.60
CA PHE A 119 -14.20 -3.78 12.42
C PHE A 119 -14.09 -2.43 11.72
N PRO A 120 -15.17 -1.62 11.80
CA PRO A 120 -15.13 -0.31 11.16
C PRO A 120 -14.02 0.51 11.75
N GLY A 121 -13.40 1.28 10.91
CA GLY A 121 -12.33 2.15 11.31
C GLY A 121 -12.06 3.19 10.26
N THR A 122 -11.29 4.20 10.63
CA THR A 122 -10.80 5.18 9.69
C THR A 122 -9.35 4.87 9.35
N TYR A 123 -9.07 4.86 8.06
CA TYR A 123 -7.75 4.54 7.52
C TYR A 123 -7.19 5.76 6.82
N THR A 124 -5.95 6.09 7.13
CA THR A 124 -5.24 7.20 6.47
C THR A 124 -3.95 6.66 5.90
N LEU A 125 -3.69 6.98 4.63
CA LEU A 125 -2.54 6.48 3.89
C LEU A 125 -1.47 7.56 3.81
N PHE A 126 -0.24 7.16 4.15
CA PHE A 126 0.95 8.00 4.04
C PHE A 126 2.01 7.30 3.20
N PHE A 127 2.71 8.08 2.37
CA PHE A 127 3.98 7.66 1.78
C PHE A 127 5.12 8.30 2.56
N ILE A 128 6.20 7.55 2.73
CA ILE A 128 7.39 7.98 3.45
C ILE A 128 8.61 7.72 2.55
N ASP A 129 9.44 8.73 2.35
CA ASP A 129 10.63 8.60 1.53
C ASP A 129 11.84 8.09 2.33
N GLU A 130 12.99 7.96 1.66
CA GLU A 130 14.23 7.48 2.29
C GLU A 130 14.76 8.41 3.36
N ASP A 131 14.42 9.70 3.29
CA ASP A 131 14.83 10.69 4.28
C ASP A 131 13.85 10.76 5.46
N GLY A 132 12.81 9.95 5.45
CA GLY A 132 11.80 9.93 6.50
C GLY A 132 10.72 10.98 6.35
N ARG A 133 10.69 11.72 5.23
CA ARG A 133 9.62 12.67 4.98
C ARG A 133 8.34 11.93 4.68
N SER A 134 7.26 12.40 5.27
CA SER A 134 5.95 11.78 5.17
C SER A 134 4.99 12.70 4.42
N GLU A 135 4.18 12.11 3.56
CA GLU A 135 3.14 12.82 2.82
C GLU A 135 1.83 12.04 2.94
N LYS A 136 0.77 12.73 3.35
CA LYS A 136 -0.55 12.13 3.38
C LYS A 136 -1.08 12.01 1.95
N ILE A 137 -1.41 10.80 1.56
CA ILE A 137 -1.91 10.48 0.22
C ILE A 137 -3.43 10.51 0.18
N GLY A 138 -4.07 10.00 1.22
CA GLY A 138 -5.51 9.98 1.28
C GLY A 138 -6.05 9.65 2.66
N GLY A 139 -7.33 9.91 2.85
CA GLY A 139 -8.03 9.68 4.10
C GLY A 139 -8.20 10.92 4.94
N PRO A 140 -8.82 10.80 6.16
CA PRO A 140 -9.33 9.52 6.69
C PRO A 140 -10.45 8.94 5.84
N LEU A 141 -10.37 7.65 5.58
CA LEU A 141 -11.35 6.89 4.84
C LEU A 141 -12.09 5.98 5.81
N ASP A 142 -13.41 6.12 5.89
CA ASP A 142 -14.25 5.23 6.68
C ASP A 142 -14.40 3.91 5.95
N VAL A 143 -13.93 2.85 6.57
CA VAL A 143 -14.08 1.49 6.05
C VAL A 143 -15.01 0.74 6.97
N ASN A 144 -16.16 0.40 6.43
CA ASN A 144 -17.29 -0.05 7.24
C ASN A 144 -17.63 -1.48 7.02
N ALA A 145 -17.05 -2.28 6.44
CA ALA A 145 -17.29 -3.68 6.28
C ALA A 145 -16.30 -4.32 5.33
N HIS A 146 -16.21 -3.89 4.11
CA HIS A 146 -15.61 -4.81 3.15
C HIS A 146 -14.38 -4.25 2.44
N ASN A 147 -14.43 -3.05 1.93
CA ASN A 147 -13.39 -2.59 1.02
C ASN A 147 -12.95 -1.17 1.30
N GLY A 148 -11.65 -0.99 1.42
CA GLY A 148 -11.01 0.32 1.36
C GLY A 148 -10.32 0.50 0.02
N ILE A 149 -10.40 1.70 -0.53
CA ILE A 149 -9.76 2.05 -1.80
C ILE A 149 -9.04 3.37 -1.63
N PHE A 150 -7.77 3.39 -1.97
CA PHE A 150 -7.01 4.63 -2.11
C PHE A 150 -6.51 4.74 -3.54
N GLU A 151 -6.72 5.91 -4.13
CA GLU A 151 -6.21 6.24 -5.45
C GLU A 151 -5.33 7.48 -5.36
N TRP A 152 -4.30 7.53 -6.19
CA TRP A 152 -3.42 8.70 -6.24
C TRP A 152 -2.93 8.95 -7.66
N VAL A 153 -2.50 10.18 -7.88
CA VAL A 153 -1.92 10.55 -9.16
C VAL A 153 -0.49 10.03 -9.21
N SER A 154 -0.24 9.11 -10.14
CA SER A 154 1.08 8.54 -10.36
C SER A 154 1.83 9.28 -11.43
N LEU A 155 3.15 9.18 -11.39
CA LEU A 155 3.99 9.66 -12.46
C LEU A 155 3.86 8.73 -13.67
N ILE A 156 3.69 9.31 -14.85
CA ILE A 156 3.42 8.53 -16.06
C ILE A 156 4.60 7.66 -16.45
N ARG A 157 5.77 8.26 -16.48
CA ARG A 157 6.98 7.55 -16.85
C ARG A 157 7.92 7.53 -15.70
N CYS A 158 8.33 6.36 -15.39
CA CYS A 158 9.31 6.14 -14.36
C CYS A 158 10.30 5.11 -14.89
N ILE A 159 11.55 5.51 -15.03
CA ILE A 159 12.60 4.62 -15.48
C ILE A 159 13.72 4.59 -14.46
N ARG A 160 14.27 3.41 -14.26
CA ARG A 160 15.44 3.22 -13.43
C ARG A 160 16.66 3.39 -14.31
N GLY A 161 17.50 4.37 -13.95
CA GLY A 161 18.74 4.62 -14.67
C GLY A 161 19.80 3.56 -14.39
N LYS A 162 20.86 3.59 -15.17
CA LYS A 162 22.00 2.69 -14.97
C LYS A 162 22.68 2.88 -13.62
N ASP A 163 22.52 4.06 -13.03
CA ASP A 163 23.04 4.40 -11.71
C ASP A 163 22.16 3.85 -10.57
N GLY A 164 21.05 3.18 -10.91
CA GLY A 164 20.10 2.66 -9.93
C GLY A 164 19.06 3.66 -9.46
N ASN A 165 19.13 4.91 -9.89
CA ASN A 165 18.16 5.93 -9.52
C ASN A 165 16.94 5.89 -10.43
N TYR A 166 15.82 6.38 -9.90
CA TYR A 166 14.58 6.51 -10.67
C TYR A 166 14.46 7.92 -11.23
N TYR A 167 14.04 7.98 -12.49
CA TYR A 167 13.81 9.21 -13.23
C TYR A 167 12.37 9.28 -13.65
N PHE A 168 11.75 10.44 -13.44
CA PHE A 168 10.32 10.61 -13.63
C PHE A 168 10.02 11.65 -14.69
N LEU A 169 8.99 11.37 -15.47
CA LEU A 169 8.36 12.34 -16.34
C LEU A 169 6.94 12.58 -15.81
N ARG A 170 6.64 13.83 -15.51
CA ARG A 170 5.33 14.22 -15.04
C ARG A 170 4.32 14.20 -16.18
N PRO A 171 3.03 13.96 -15.88
CA PRO A 171 1.98 14.06 -16.90
C PRO A 171 1.95 15.40 -17.62
N ASP A 172 2.09 16.48 -16.88
CA ASP A 172 2.10 17.82 -17.43
C ASP A 172 3.32 18.07 -18.34
N ALA A 173 4.47 17.57 -17.97
CA ALA A 173 5.66 17.67 -18.81
C ALA A 173 5.49 16.95 -20.15
N THR A 174 4.82 15.80 -20.14
CA THR A 174 4.51 15.07 -21.35
C THR A 174 3.57 15.87 -22.24
N ASN A 175 2.55 16.44 -21.66
CA ASN A 175 1.60 17.24 -22.41
C ASN A 175 2.27 18.51 -22.97
N THR A 176 3.10 19.15 -22.19
CA THR A 176 3.83 20.31 -22.62
C THR A 176 4.71 20.01 -23.82
N SER A 177 5.43 18.92 -23.76
CA SER A 177 6.32 18.56 -24.86
C SER A 177 5.55 18.19 -26.12
N SER A 178 4.38 17.63 -25.98
CA SER A 178 3.56 17.25 -27.13
C SER A 178 2.77 18.43 -27.67
N GLY A 179 2.36 19.24 -26.80
CA GLY A 179 1.50 20.36 -27.17
C GLY A 179 2.24 21.60 -27.43
N SER A 180 3.25 21.68 -27.01
CA SER A 180 3.64 22.71 -27.13
C SER A 180 4.41 23.06 -27.50
N THR A 181 4.29 22.76 -27.49
CA THR A 181 4.57 23.08 -27.60
C THR A 181 4.29 23.75 -27.42
N THR A 182 4.00 24.02 -27.31
CA THR A 182 3.71 24.47 -27.08
C THR A 182 3.81 25.01 -27.12
#